data_6785ca8b70850ee5dbe771d08f782a34
#
_entry.id   6785ca8b70850ee5dbe771d08f782a34
#
_cell.length_a   1.000
_cell.length_b   1.000
_cell.length_c   1.000
_cell.angle_alpha   90.00
_cell.angle_beta   90.00
_cell.angle_gamma   90.00
#
_symmetry.space_group_name_H-M   'P 1'
#
loop_
_entity.id
_entity.type
_entity.pdbx_description
1 polymer ?
#
loop_
_entity_poly.entity_id
_entity_poly.type
_entity_poly.pdbx_seq_one_letter_code
_entity_poly.pdbx_strand_id
1 'polypeptide(L)'
;CGMVLFALVMTTQTAITGAILQMLSHGLMTALFFACIGMIYHRAGTRDVRYLGGLMKVIPFLAVSYVIAGLANLGLPGFSGFVAEMTIFVGAFQNAGTFHRVATIISCTAIVITAVYILRVVGKILFQKVANPKFLELHDATWDERFAIGGLIFCVAGLGLFPLFFEKIIISGVGPIFSHIIQYVPTIGNL
;
A
#
# COMPACT_ATOMS: atom_id res chain seq x y z
N CYS A 1 -8.46 -2.32 2.32
CA CYS A 1 -9.88 -1.94 2.58
C CYS A 1 -10.15 -1.71 4.07
N GLY A 2 -9.67 -2.57 5.01
CA GLY A 2 -9.91 -2.41 6.45
C GLY A 2 -9.45 -1.05 7.00
N MET A 3 -8.28 -0.56 6.60
CA MET A 3 -7.77 0.76 7.00
C MET A 3 -8.65 1.92 6.53
N VAL A 4 -9.25 1.80 5.34
CA VAL A 4 -10.19 2.81 4.82
C VAL A 4 -11.47 2.84 5.66
N LEU A 5 -12.05 1.68 5.95
CA LEU A 5 -13.23 1.58 6.81
C LEU A 5 -12.94 2.10 8.23
N PHE A 6 -11.79 1.73 8.79
CA PHE A 6 -11.33 2.25 10.08
C PHE A 6 -11.28 3.78 10.08
N ALA A 7 -10.67 4.38 9.06
CA ALA A 7 -10.54 5.83 8.94
C ALA A 7 -11.90 6.54 8.80
N LEU A 8 -12.83 5.96 8.05
CA LEU A 8 -14.19 6.53 7.89
C LEU A 8 -14.97 6.51 9.20
N VAL A 9 -14.84 5.43 9.99
CA VAL A 9 -15.51 5.32 11.31
C VAL A 9 -14.98 6.32 12.33
N MET A 10 -13.71 6.76 12.18
CA MET A 10 -13.12 7.77 13.07
C MET A 10 -13.73 9.18 12.92
N THR A 11 -14.45 9.46 11.84
CA THR A 11 -15.23 10.70 11.61
C THR A 11 -14.49 12.02 11.83
N THR A 12 -13.15 12.03 11.74
CA THR A 12 -12.35 13.26 11.76
C THR A 12 -11.99 13.65 10.33
N GLN A 13 -11.89 14.95 10.04
CA GLN A 13 -11.52 15.44 8.71
C GLN A 13 -10.15 14.86 8.27
N THR A 14 -9.18 14.81 9.18
CA THR A 14 -7.86 14.25 8.92
C THR A 14 -7.93 12.76 8.57
N ALA A 15 -8.71 11.96 9.32
CA ALA A 15 -8.86 10.54 9.04
C ALA A 15 -9.56 10.30 7.69
N ILE A 16 -10.56 11.08 7.34
CA ILE A 16 -11.26 10.99 6.03
C ILE A 16 -10.31 11.37 4.89
N THR A 17 -9.51 12.42 5.05
CA THR A 17 -8.46 12.77 4.08
C THR A 17 -7.47 11.61 3.90
N GLY A 18 -7.03 11.00 5.00
CA GLY A 18 -6.19 9.81 4.98
C GLY A 18 -6.85 8.61 4.31
N ALA A 19 -8.16 8.41 4.50
CA ALA A 19 -8.91 7.35 3.83
C ALA A 19 -8.88 7.49 2.31
N ILE A 20 -9.06 8.71 1.78
CA ILE A 20 -9.02 8.97 0.33
C ILE A 20 -7.60 8.79 -0.22
N LEU A 21 -6.58 9.30 0.50
CA LEU A 21 -5.18 9.03 0.17
C LEU A 21 -4.90 7.53 0.13
N GLN A 22 -5.44 6.77 1.09
CA GLN A 22 -5.28 5.33 1.16
C GLN A 22 -5.96 4.60 0.01
N MET A 23 -7.13 5.04 -0.43
CA MET A 23 -7.78 4.46 -1.61
C MET A 23 -6.93 4.64 -2.87
N LEU A 24 -6.41 5.84 -3.10
CA LEU A 24 -5.54 6.14 -4.23
C LEU A 24 -4.22 5.36 -4.15
N SER A 25 -3.56 5.41 -3.01
CA SER A 25 -2.30 4.72 -2.74
C SER A 25 -2.45 3.21 -2.91
N HIS A 26 -3.47 2.62 -2.30
CA HIS A 26 -3.74 1.18 -2.38
C HIS A 26 -4.01 0.73 -3.81
N GLY A 27 -4.74 1.52 -4.61
CA GLY A 27 -4.97 1.22 -6.02
C GLY A 27 -3.66 1.12 -6.81
N LEU A 28 -2.78 2.10 -6.68
CA LEU A 28 -1.49 2.13 -7.37
C LEU A 28 -0.52 1.04 -6.88
N MET A 29 -0.41 0.85 -5.56
CA MET A 29 0.46 -0.19 -4.98
C MET A 29 0.00 -1.59 -5.37
N THR A 30 -1.32 -1.83 -5.34
CA THR A 30 -1.90 -3.10 -5.73
C THR A 30 -1.69 -3.39 -7.21
N ALA A 31 -1.89 -2.38 -8.07
CA ALA A 31 -1.62 -2.49 -9.50
C ALA A 31 -0.15 -2.88 -9.77
N LEU A 32 0.79 -2.20 -9.11
CA LEU A 32 2.22 -2.51 -9.21
C LEU A 32 2.53 -3.94 -8.76
N PHE A 33 2.01 -4.35 -7.60
CA PHE A 33 2.27 -5.66 -7.04
C PHE A 33 1.72 -6.79 -7.91
N PHE A 34 0.48 -6.64 -8.38
CA PHE A 34 -0.15 -7.63 -9.27
C PHE A 34 0.46 -7.64 -10.67
N ALA A 35 0.92 -6.51 -11.20
CA ALA A 35 1.67 -6.47 -12.45
C ALA A 35 2.94 -7.32 -12.34
N CYS A 36 3.72 -7.14 -11.26
CA CYS A 36 4.92 -7.95 -11.01
C CYS A 36 4.58 -9.45 -10.88
N ILE A 37 3.53 -9.80 -10.13
CA ILE A 37 3.09 -11.21 -9.99
C ILE A 37 2.64 -11.78 -11.34
N GLY A 38 1.90 -11.01 -12.13
CA GLY A 38 1.47 -11.43 -13.48
C GLY A 38 2.63 -11.75 -14.40
N MET A 39 3.65 -10.89 -14.40
CA MET A 39 4.86 -11.09 -15.19
C MET A 39 5.69 -12.27 -14.72
N ILE A 40 5.81 -12.48 -13.39
CA ILE A 40 6.46 -13.69 -12.83
C ILE A 40 5.70 -14.94 -13.27
N TYR A 41 4.37 -14.93 -13.17
CA TYR A 41 3.54 -16.06 -13.57
C TYR A 41 3.66 -16.39 -15.05
N HIS A 42 3.67 -15.38 -15.92
CA HIS A 42 3.78 -15.56 -17.35
C HIS A 42 5.10 -16.27 -17.74
N ARG A 43 6.17 -16.03 -16.96
CA ARG A 43 7.50 -16.62 -17.19
C ARG A 43 7.69 -17.96 -16.48
N ALA A 44 7.31 -18.04 -15.22
CA ALA A 44 7.54 -19.22 -14.38
C ALA A 44 6.47 -20.30 -14.53
N GLY A 45 5.29 -19.97 -15.12
CA GLY A 45 4.15 -20.88 -15.27
C GLY A 45 3.45 -21.26 -13.97
N THR A 46 3.86 -20.68 -12.82
CA THR A 46 3.30 -20.99 -11.51
C THR A 46 3.20 -19.76 -10.63
N ARG A 47 2.23 -19.75 -9.74
CA ARG A 47 2.07 -18.75 -8.66
C ARG A 47 2.38 -19.33 -7.27
N ASP A 48 2.64 -20.62 -7.20
CA ASP A 48 2.90 -21.28 -5.92
C ASP A 48 4.29 -20.92 -5.41
N VAL A 49 4.32 -20.21 -4.30
CA VAL A 49 5.53 -19.75 -3.61
C VAL A 49 6.46 -20.90 -3.21
N ARG A 50 5.96 -22.14 -3.13
CA ARG A 50 6.77 -23.32 -2.79
C ARG A 50 7.72 -23.72 -3.92
N TYR A 51 7.33 -23.43 -5.16
CA TYR A 51 8.11 -23.76 -6.37
C TYR A 51 8.87 -22.56 -6.93
N LEU A 52 8.68 -21.36 -6.36
CA LEU A 52 9.40 -20.15 -6.74
C LEU A 52 10.60 -19.95 -5.81
N GLY A 53 11.76 -19.62 -6.37
CA GLY A 53 12.95 -19.32 -5.59
C GLY A 53 14.08 -18.80 -6.47
N GLY A 54 14.92 -17.92 -5.92
CA GLY A 54 16.12 -17.42 -6.58
C GLY A 54 15.91 -16.48 -7.76
N LEU A 55 14.72 -15.89 -7.88
CA LEU A 55 14.35 -15.04 -9.03
C LEU A 55 15.21 -13.76 -9.14
N MET A 56 15.83 -13.31 -8.06
CA MET A 56 16.74 -12.15 -8.08
C MET A 56 17.92 -12.36 -9.03
N LYS A 57 18.39 -13.60 -9.18
CA LYS A 57 19.53 -13.92 -10.04
C LYS A 57 19.13 -14.08 -11.51
N VAL A 58 17.87 -14.36 -11.77
CA VAL A 58 17.37 -14.74 -13.10
C VAL A 58 16.71 -13.56 -13.81
N ILE A 59 15.83 -12.85 -13.12
CA ILE A 59 15.04 -11.71 -13.62
C ILE A 59 15.21 -10.51 -12.69
N PRO A 60 16.40 -9.88 -12.67
CA PRO A 60 16.76 -8.89 -11.65
C PRO A 60 15.86 -7.63 -11.67
N PHE A 61 15.50 -7.11 -12.83
CA PHE A 61 14.63 -5.93 -12.91
C PHE A 61 13.26 -6.20 -12.28
N LEU A 62 12.64 -7.30 -12.65
CA LEU A 62 11.33 -7.68 -12.13
C LEU A 62 11.40 -8.00 -10.64
N ALA A 63 12.49 -8.64 -10.20
CA ALA A 63 12.73 -8.93 -8.78
C ALA A 63 12.86 -7.66 -7.94
N VAL A 64 13.66 -6.68 -8.38
CA VAL A 64 13.79 -5.37 -7.70
C VAL A 64 12.45 -4.64 -7.67
N SER A 65 11.71 -4.64 -8.77
CA SER A 65 10.37 -4.02 -8.84
C SER A 65 9.40 -4.68 -7.86
N TYR A 66 9.47 -6.01 -7.71
CA TYR A 66 8.67 -6.75 -6.73
C TYR A 66 9.05 -6.41 -5.28
N VAL A 67 10.34 -6.21 -4.99
CA VAL A 67 10.80 -5.69 -3.67
C VAL A 67 10.21 -4.31 -3.42
N ILE A 68 10.32 -3.38 -4.37
CA ILE A 68 9.78 -2.02 -4.24
C ILE A 68 8.27 -2.07 -4.00
N ALA A 69 7.54 -2.89 -4.75
CA ALA A 69 6.10 -3.09 -4.55
C ALA A 69 5.78 -3.64 -3.15
N GLY A 70 6.57 -4.59 -2.67
CA GLY A 70 6.45 -5.13 -1.31
C GLY A 70 6.71 -4.06 -0.24
N LEU A 71 7.78 -3.29 -0.37
CA LEU A 71 8.15 -2.23 0.56
C LEU A 71 7.11 -1.08 0.56
N ALA A 72 6.55 -0.76 -0.60
CA ALA A 72 5.46 0.21 -0.69
C ALA A 72 4.20 -0.26 0.06
N ASN A 73 3.87 -1.56 -0.05
CA ASN A 73 2.76 -2.16 0.70
C ASN A 73 3.00 -2.26 2.21
N LEU A 74 4.26 -2.18 2.67
CA LEU A 74 4.61 -2.11 4.09
C LEU A 74 4.40 -0.72 4.69
N GLY A 75 4.09 0.28 3.88
CA GLY A 75 4.00 1.65 4.35
C GLY A 75 5.35 2.20 4.80
N LEU A 76 6.44 1.93 4.08
CA LEU A 76 7.73 2.52 4.38
C LEU A 76 7.79 4.01 3.99
N PRO A 77 8.49 4.84 4.79
CA PRO A 77 8.71 6.25 4.46
C PRO A 77 9.26 6.43 3.04
N GLY A 78 8.70 7.36 2.29
CA GLY A 78 9.02 7.60 0.88
C GLY A 78 8.02 7.00 -0.12
N PHE A 79 7.11 6.15 0.34
CA PHE A 79 6.02 5.61 -0.49
C PHE A 79 4.66 6.15 -0.05
N SER A 80 3.71 6.13 -0.97
CA SER A 80 2.35 6.67 -0.77
C SER A 80 1.59 6.00 0.37
N GLY A 81 1.83 4.71 0.63
CA GLY A 81 1.21 3.97 1.73
C GLY A 81 1.51 4.56 3.10
N PHE A 82 2.76 4.92 3.36
CA PHE A 82 3.18 5.55 4.62
C PHE A 82 2.41 6.83 4.92
N VAL A 83 2.34 7.73 3.94
CA VAL A 83 1.65 9.01 4.12
C VAL A 83 0.17 8.81 4.44
N ALA A 84 -0.49 7.93 3.70
CA ALA A 84 -1.90 7.64 3.89
C ALA A 84 -2.18 7.02 5.28
N GLU A 85 -1.41 6.00 5.67
CA GLU A 85 -1.56 5.34 6.97
C GLU A 85 -1.26 6.28 8.14
N MET A 86 -0.18 7.07 8.07
CA MET A 86 0.15 8.05 9.10
C MET A 86 -0.94 9.11 9.24
N THR A 87 -1.50 9.61 8.14
CA THR A 87 -2.61 10.56 8.16
C THR A 87 -3.85 9.96 8.82
N ILE A 88 -4.16 8.68 8.54
CA ILE A 88 -5.26 7.95 9.19
C ILE A 88 -5.03 7.85 10.71
N PHE A 89 -3.85 7.41 11.13
CA PHE A 89 -3.55 7.23 12.55
C PHE A 89 -3.56 8.56 13.31
N VAL A 90 -2.96 9.61 12.75
CA VAL A 90 -3.00 10.95 13.34
C VAL A 90 -4.45 11.42 13.48
N GLY A 91 -5.26 11.28 12.44
CA GLY A 91 -6.67 11.64 12.47
C GLY A 91 -7.49 10.83 13.49
N ALA A 92 -7.19 9.54 13.63
CA ALA A 92 -7.84 8.68 14.60
C ALA A 92 -7.48 9.03 16.05
N PHE A 93 -6.24 9.43 16.32
CA PHE A 93 -5.79 9.88 17.64
C PHE A 93 -6.37 11.26 18.04
N GLN A 94 -6.77 12.08 17.09
CA GLN A 94 -7.44 13.37 17.37
C GLN A 94 -8.79 13.18 18.08
N ASN A 95 -9.39 11.99 17.95
CA ASN A 95 -10.62 11.67 18.64
C ASN A 95 -10.35 11.40 20.14
N ALA A 96 -11.08 12.11 21.02
CA ALA A 96 -10.83 12.09 22.47
C ALA A 96 -11.29 10.79 23.16
N GLY A 97 -12.09 9.96 22.50
CA GLY A 97 -12.67 8.74 23.08
C GLY A 97 -11.64 7.66 23.34
N THR A 98 -11.67 7.04 24.52
CA THR A 98 -10.80 5.91 24.89
C THR A 98 -10.90 4.76 23.89
N PHE A 99 -12.12 4.45 23.43
CA PHE A 99 -12.35 3.42 22.40
C PHE A 99 -11.56 3.69 21.12
N HIS A 100 -11.58 4.92 20.62
CA HIS A 100 -10.89 5.30 19.37
C HIS A 100 -9.36 5.14 19.51
N ARG A 101 -8.81 5.52 20.65
CA ARG A 101 -7.37 5.38 20.94
C ARG A 101 -6.96 3.91 21.01
N VAL A 102 -7.73 3.08 21.72
CA VAL A 102 -7.45 1.63 21.82
C VAL A 102 -7.57 0.97 20.45
N ALA A 103 -8.62 1.27 19.68
CA ALA A 103 -8.80 0.75 18.34
C ALA A 103 -7.63 1.15 17.40
N THR A 104 -7.12 2.39 17.53
CA THR A 104 -5.96 2.86 16.75
C THR A 104 -4.69 2.08 17.11
N ILE A 105 -4.42 1.86 18.40
CA ILE A 105 -3.26 1.07 18.86
C ILE A 105 -3.33 -0.36 18.32
N ILE A 106 -4.51 -1.00 18.40
CA ILE A 106 -4.71 -2.34 17.85
C ILE A 106 -4.49 -2.34 16.33
N SER A 107 -4.98 -1.34 15.61
CA SER A 107 -4.81 -1.22 14.16
C SER A 107 -3.35 -1.04 13.75
N CYS A 108 -2.53 -0.35 14.56
CA CYS A 108 -1.09 -0.24 14.33
C CYS A 108 -0.37 -1.60 14.36
N THR A 109 -0.86 -2.57 15.13
CA THR A 109 -0.26 -3.92 15.16
C THR A 109 -0.39 -4.66 13.83
N ALA A 110 -1.40 -4.31 13.01
CA ALA A 110 -1.58 -4.88 11.68
C ALA A 110 -0.39 -4.60 10.75
N ILE A 111 0.29 -3.46 10.92
CA ILE A 111 1.51 -3.12 10.15
C ILE A 111 2.60 -4.16 10.37
N VAL A 112 2.81 -4.56 11.63
CA VAL A 112 3.83 -5.56 11.98
C VAL A 112 3.50 -6.91 11.34
N ILE A 113 2.24 -7.33 11.38
CA ILE A 113 1.79 -8.60 10.77
C ILE A 113 2.01 -8.55 9.25
N THR A 114 1.66 -7.43 8.62
CA THR A 114 1.88 -7.20 7.19
C THR A 114 3.36 -7.28 6.84
N ALA A 115 4.23 -6.66 7.63
CA ALA A 115 5.67 -6.71 7.43
C ALA A 115 6.19 -8.16 7.46
N VAL A 116 5.78 -8.95 8.42
CA VAL A 116 6.24 -10.34 8.56
C VAL A 116 5.89 -11.17 7.33
N TYR A 117 4.64 -11.15 6.86
CA TYR A 117 4.28 -12.02 5.73
C TYR A 117 4.83 -11.51 4.38
N ILE A 118 4.86 -10.19 4.15
CA ILE A 118 5.44 -9.64 2.89
C ILE A 118 6.93 -9.94 2.82
N LEU A 119 7.70 -9.62 3.87
CA LEU A 119 9.15 -9.86 3.87
C LEU A 119 9.48 -11.34 3.75
N ARG A 120 8.68 -12.22 4.38
CA ARG A 120 8.84 -13.67 4.25
C ARG A 120 8.62 -14.15 2.82
N VAL A 121 7.56 -13.67 2.16
CA VAL A 121 7.26 -14.04 0.77
C VAL A 121 8.33 -13.51 -0.18
N VAL A 122 8.69 -12.22 -0.07
CA VAL A 122 9.77 -11.59 -0.86
C VAL A 122 11.08 -12.36 -0.66
N GLY A 123 11.46 -12.62 0.59
CA GLY A 123 12.67 -13.38 0.91
C GLY A 123 12.70 -14.78 0.29
N LYS A 124 11.56 -15.48 0.34
CA LYS A 124 11.44 -16.82 -0.21
C LYS A 124 11.53 -16.86 -1.75
N ILE A 125 10.79 -15.98 -2.41
CA ILE A 125 10.72 -15.97 -3.88
C ILE A 125 12.03 -15.48 -4.51
N LEU A 126 12.66 -14.47 -3.92
CA LEU A 126 13.77 -13.77 -4.56
C LEU A 126 15.15 -14.27 -4.14
N PHE A 127 15.36 -14.53 -2.84
CA PHE A 127 16.71 -14.73 -2.29
C PHE A 127 17.09 -16.18 -2.00
N GLN A 128 16.19 -17.14 -2.17
CA GLN A 128 16.51 -18.55 -2.02
C GLN A 128 17.31 -19.09 -3.22
N LYS A 129 17.71 -20.35 -3.15
CA LYS A 129 18.30 -21.04 -4.29
C LYS A 129 17.27 -21.15 -5.42
N VAL A 130 17.75 -21.11 -6.66
CA VAL A 130 16.87 -21.32 -7.84
C VAL A 130 16.19 -22.67 -7.70
N ALA A 131 14.85 -22.64 -7.58
CA ALA A 131 14.08 -23.85 -7.29
C ALA A 131 14.00 -24.81 -8.48
N ASN A 132 14.05 -24.28 -9.71
CA ASN A 132 13.98 -25.08 -10.93
C ASN A 132 15.05 -24.61 -11.92
N PRO A 133 15.90 -25.52 -12.44
CA PRO A 133 16.91 -25.20 -13.45
C PRO A 133 16.34 -24.49 -14.71
N LYS A 134 15.10 -24.79 -15.08
CA LYS A 134 14.41 -24.13 -16.20
C LYS A 134 14.27 -22.61 -16.01
N PHE A 135 14.30 -22.12 -14.77
CA PHE A 135 14.22 -20.68 -14.51
C PHE A 135 15.47 -19.93 -14.96
N LEU A 136 16.62 -20.61 -15.14
CA LEU A 136 17.85 -19.98 -15.63
C LEU A 136 17.74 -19.48 -17.09
N GLU A 137 16.78 -19.99 -17.85
CA GLU A 137 16.52 -19.60 -19.23
C GLU A 137 15.48 -18.47 -19.37
N LEU A 138 14.90 -18.00 -18.24
CA LEU A 138 13.89 -16.95 -18.26
C LEU A 138 14.51 -15.61 -18.66
N HIS A 139 13.80 -14.90 -19.52
CA HIS A 139 14.16 -13.53 -19.91
C HIS A 139 13.55 -12.52 -18.92
N ASP A 140 14.33 -11.48 -18.61
CA ASP A 140 13.85 -10.38 -17.76
C ASP A 140 12.78 -9.52 -18.48
N ALA A 141 12.27 -8.50 -17.81
CA ALA A 141 11.20 -7.64 -18.31
C ALA A 141 11.56 -7.02 -19.67
N THR A 142 10.60 -7.04 -20.59
CA THR A 142 10.66 -6.33 -21.87
C THR A 142 10.60 -4.81 -21.66
N TRP A 143 10.93 -4.04 -22.71
CA TRP A 143 10.91 -2.58 -22.61
C TRP A 143 9.52 -2.02 -22.25
N ASP A 144 8.46 -2.57 -22.82
CA ASP A 144 7.07 -2.17 -22.53
C ASP A 144 6.71 -2.45 -21.07
N GLU A 145 7.09 -3.61 -20.57
CA GLU A 145 6.88 -3.99 -19.17
C GLU A 145 7.66 -3.10 -18.21
N ARG A 146 8.92 -2.78 -18.55
CA ARG A 146 9.75 -1.86 -17.75
C ARG A 146 9.14 -0.47 -17.69
N PHE A 147 8.58 0.03 -18.79
CA PHE A 147 7.94 1.33 -18.85
C PHE A 147 6.68 1.36 -17.98
N ALA A 148 5.85 0.32 -18.05
CA ALA A 148 4.62 0.20 -17.27
C ALA A 148 4.94 0.12 -15.76
N ILE A 149 5.87 -0.76 -15.35
CA ILE A 149 6.29 -0.89 -13.95
C ILE A 149 6.96 0.39 -13.45
N GLY A 150 7.86 0.98 -14.25
CA GLY A 150 8.55 2.21 -13.90
C GLY A 150 7.59 3.38 -13.69
N GLY A 151 6.56 3.51 -14.53
CA GLY A 151 5.50 4.49 -14.36
C GLY A 151 4.72 4.31 -13.05
N LEU A 152 4.36 3.07 -12.71
CA LEU A 152 3.67 2.77 -11.44
C LEU A 152 4.56 3.06 -10.23
N ILE A 153 5.85 2.68 -10.28
CA ILE A 153 6.82 2.98 -9.21
C ILE A 153 6.95 4.50 -9.04
N PHE A 154 7.06 5.24 -10.16
CA PHE A 154 7.14 6.70 -10.13
C PHE A 154 5.90 7.33 -9.50
N CYS A 155 4.69 6.85 -9.83
CA CYS A 155 3.45 7.33 -9.22
C CYS A 155 3.40 7.04 -7.71
N VAL A 156 3.76 5.83 -7.29
CA VAL A 156 3.76 5.44 -5.87
C VAL A 156 4.78 6.23 -5.06
N ALA A 157 5.98 6.44 -5.60
CA ALA A 157 7.02 7.25 -4.97
C ALA A 157 6.67 8.75 -5.00
N GLY A 158 6.13 9.25 -6.10
CA GLY A 158 5.71 10.65 -6.25
C GLY A 158 4.64 11.05 -5.23
N LEU A 159 3.63 10.22 -5.03
CA LEU A 159 2.63 10.40 -3.97
C LEU A 159 3.24 10.38 -2.56
N GLY A 160 4.28 9.55 -2.34
CA GLY A 160 4.96 9.46 -1.05
C GLY A 160 5.89 10.64 -0.77
N LEU A 161 6.57 11.17 -1.80
CA LEU A 161 7.54 12.26 -1.65
C LEU A 161 6.90 13.65 -1.67
N PHE A 162 5.76 13.82 -2.36
CA PHE A 162 5.05 15.09 -2.49
C PHE A 162 3.63 15.03 -1.92
N PRO A 163 3.43 14.59 -0.66
CA PRO A 163 2.10 14.36 -0.09
C PRO A 163 1.29 15.64 0.01
N LEU A 164 1.91 16.78 0.33
CA LEU A 164 1.24 18.06 0.54
C LEU A 164 0.47 18.55 -0.70
N PHE A 165 0.92 18.19 -1.90
CA PHE A 165 0.23 18.56 -3.13
C PHE A 165 -1.11 17.83 -3.23
N PHE A 166 -1.11 16.52 -3.01
CA PHE A 166 -2.32 15.69 -3.08
C PHE A 166 -3.27 15.96 -1.91
N GLU A 167 -2.73 16.17 -0.71
CA GLU A 167 -3.49 16.49 0.48
C GLU A 167 -4.31 17.79 0.28
N LYS A 168 -3.72 18.84 -0.27
CA LYS A 168 -4.43 20.10 -0.58
C LYS A 168 -5.60 19.88 -1.54
N ILE A 169 -5.42 19.09 -2.58
CA ILE A 169 -6.49 18.79 -3.54
C ILE A 169 -7.62 18.02 -2.85
N ILE A 170 -7.29 17.04 -2.01
CA ILE A 170 -8.27 16.23 -1.30
C ILE A 170 -9.03 17.08 -0.28
N ILE A 171 -8.34 17.90 0.51
CA ILE A 171 -8.97 18.78 1.51
C ILE A 171 -9.93 19.76 0.87
N SER A 172 -9.58 20.33 -0.30
CA SER A 172 -10.47 21.24 -1.02
C SER A 172 -11.79 20.57 -1.46
N GLY A 173 -11.74 19.27 -1.77
CA GLY A 173 -12.93 18.50 -2.14
C GLY A 173 -13.73 17.97 -0.93
N VAL A 174 -13.02 17.54 0.11
CA VAL A 174 -13.61 16.93 1.32
C VAL A 174 -14.20 17.97 2.27
N GLY A 175 -13.59 19.16 2.35
CA GLY A 175 -14.00 20.22 3.28
C GLY A 175 -15.49 20.56 3.21
N PRO A 176 -16.06 20.84 2.04
CA PRO A 176 -17.50 21.12 1.90
C PRO A 176 -18.38 19.92 2.31
N ILE A 177 -17.98 18.70 1.95
CA ILE A 177 -18.71 17.47 2.28
C ILE A 177 -18.71 17.26 3.80
N PHE A 178 -17.54 17.45 4.42
CA PHE A 178 -17.39 17.27 5.86
C PHE A 178 -18.19 18.30 6.66
N SER A 179 -18.21 19.56 6.23
CA SER A 179 -19.03 20.60 6.87
C SER A 179 -20.52 20.29 6.80
N HIS A 180 -21.00 19.74 5.68
CA HIS A 180 -22.38 19.25 5.57
C HIS A 180 -22.67 18.09 6.53
N ILE A 181 -21.78 17.09 6.61
CA ILE A 181 -21.96 15.95 7.52
C ILE A 181 -22.05 16.40 8.97
N ILE A 182 -21.16 17.30 9.41
CA ILE A 182 -21.15 17.81 10.79
C ILE A 182 -22.45 18.58 11.10
N GLN A 183 -23.02 19.27 10.13
CA GLN A 183 -24.26 20.02 10.32
C GLN A 183 -25.45 19.10 10.63
N TYR A 184 -25.42 17.83 10.19
CA TYR A 184 -26.47 16.84 10.43
C TYR A 184 -26.19 15.87 11.60
N VAL A 185 -24.95 15.83 12.11
CA VAL A 185 -24.53 14.94 13.22
C VAL A 185 -24.80 15.50 14.64
N PRO A 186 -25.16 16.78 14.90
CA PRO A 186 -25.41 17.26 16.27
C PRO A 186 -26.51 16.50 17.01
N THR A 187 -27.32 15.69 16.34
CA THR A 187 -28.50 15.02 16.91
C THR A 187 -28.19 13.64 17.51
N ILE A 188 -27.00 13.05 17.26
CA ILE A 188 -26.66 11.67 17.69
C ILE A 188 -25.83 11.65 18.99
N GLY A 189 -25.26 12.77 19.38
CA GLY A 189 -24.42 12.89 20.60
C GLY A 189 -25.19 13.06 21.94
N ASN A 190 -26.52 13.09 21.92
CA ASN A 190 -27.40 13.25 23.08
C ASN A 190 -28.34 12.06 23.36
N LEU A 191 -27.97 10.84 22.86
CA LEU A 191 -28.67 9.60 23.25
C LEU A 191 -27.76 8.73 24.10
#